data_9a2f390eed5a3d24787e2d3dae6a9ac4
#
_entry.id   9a2f390eed5a3d24787e2d3dae6a9ac4
#
_cell.length_a   1.000
_cell.length_b   1.000
_cell.length_c   1.000
_cell.angle_alpha   90.00
_cell.angle_beta   90.00
_cell.angle_gamma   90.00
#
_symmetry.space_group_name_H-M   'P 1'
#
loop_
_entity.id
_entity.type
_entity.pdbx_description
1 polymer ?
#
loop_
_entity_poly.entity_id
_entity_poly.type
_entity_poly.pdbx_seq_one_letter_code
_entity_poly.pdbx_strand_id
1 'polypeptide(L)'
;MNSKPLGRVALITTSDDVLGYDEVDIDEIEAELRAANIAPTRAVWHDPSVDWDAFDLLVVRCPWDYSERPREFLAWMDAVAAPGRFLNPPDVIRWNLDKTYLLELRDLGVPIVPTRVCHTPAEVLAAARAAGPTIVVKPTVSAGSKDTAMLDGDDPVVLSLAEKILGDGKAVMIQPAIPSVATAGETASIYFDGVLSHSVRKGPILELGGGFVGGAYTEAISATTPPPAVAALADQAMAAIRAVCAARFAIREPLLYARIDLVETPAGPKLLEAELFEPSYFVGQAPGSAARFASCVARRLATLGERTSSTNF
;
A
#
# COMPACT_ATOMS: atom_id res chain seq x y z
N MET A 1 37.60 -0.45 -10.95
CA MET A 1 37.40 1.01 -10.89
C MET A 1 35.96 1.21 -10.38
N ASN A 2 35.78 1.73 -9.15
CA ASN A 2 34.43 2.05 -8.68
C ASN A 2 33.93 3.25 -9.44
N SER A 3 33.04 3.05 -10.40
CA SER A 3 32.32 4.15 -11.04
C SER A 3 31.50 4.88 -9.99
N LYS A 4 31.38 6.21 -10.08
CA LYS A 4 30.46 6.98 -9.24
C LYS A 4 29.05 6.40 -9.42
N PRO A 5 28.26 6.20 -8.34
CA PRO A 5 26.90 5.70 -8.47
C PRO A 5 26.02 6.66 -9.28
N LEU A 6 25.01 6.11 -9.95
CA LEU A 6 24.01 6.87 -10.71
C LEU A 6 23.27 7.89 -9.84
N GLY A 7 23.04 7.54 -8.57
CA GLY A 7 22.41 8.41 -7.58
C GLY A 7 22.31 7.73 -6.23
N ARG A 8 21.94 8.51 -5.21
CA ARG A 8 21.67 8.08 -3.84
C ARG A 8 20.16 7.99 -3.62
N VAL A 9 19.68 6.84 -3.16
CA VAL A 9 18.25 6.57 -2.98
C VAL A 9 18.00 6.21 -1.52
N ALA A 10 17.13 6.97 -0.84
CA ALA A 10 16.62 6.56 0.45
C ALA A 10 15.48 5.55 0.26
N LEU A 11 15.62 4.38 0.88
CA LEU A 11 14.53 3.42 1.10
C LEU A 11 13.95 3.73 2.49
N ILE A 12 12.79 4.37 2.50
CA ILE A 12 12.18 4.91 3.73
C ILE A 12 11.48 3.79 4.48
N THR A 13 11.89 3.60 5.73
CA THR A 13 11.43 2.53 6.62
C THR A 13 10.98 3.09 7.96
N THR A 14 10.49 2.23 8.83
CA THR A 14 10.43 2.42 10.27
C THR A 14 11.63 1.78 10.96
N SER A 15 11.72 1.85 12.29
CA SER A 15 12.78 1.24 13.07
C SER A 15 12.69 -0.29 13.08
N ASP A 16 13.83 -0.98 13.22
CA ASP A 16 13.93 -2.45 13.13
C ASP A 16 13.08 -3.18 14.17
N ASP A 17 12.86 -2.59 15.34
CA ASP A 17 12.00 -3.13 16.40
C ASP A 17 10.51 -3.14 16.03
N VAL A 18 10.10 -2.29 15.10
CA VAL A 18 8.73 -2.21 14.58
C VAL A 18 8.57 -3.03 13.30
N LEU A 19 9.62 -3.05 12.43
CA LEU A 19 9.60 -3.81 11.18
C LEU A 19 9.38 -5.31 11.42
N GLY A 20 9.86 -5.84 12.54
CA GLY A 20 9.97 -7.28 12.69
C GLY A 20 10.96 -7.88 11.68
N TYR A 21 10.98 -9.21 11.59
CA TYR A 21 11.97 -9.92 10.75
C TYR A 21 11.49 -10.15 9.30
N ASP A 22 10.36 -9.58 8.87
CA ASP A 22 9.62 -10.05 7.70
C ASP A 22 9.69 -9.15 6.45
N GLU A 23 10.47 -8.05 6.46
CA GLU A 23 10.67 -7.26 5.25
C GLU A 23 11.80 -7.84 4.38
N VAL A 24 11.60 -9.07 3.95
CA VAL A 24 12.54 -9.81 3.08
C VAL A 24 12.76 -9.07 1.75
N ASP A 25 11.74 -8.36 1.25
CA ASP A 25 11.79 -7.63 -0.01
C ASP A 25 12.90 -6.57 -0.04
N ILE A 26 13.19 -5.90 1.08
CA ILE A 26 14.10 -4.77 1.10
C ILE A 26 15.55 -5.20 0.87
N ASP A 27 15.94 -6.38 1.32
CA ASP A 27 17.30 -6.92 1.13
C ASP A 27 17.57 -7.20 -0.35
N GLU A 28 16.63 -7.87 -1.04
CA GLU A 28 16.74 -8.14 -2.47
C GLU A 28 16.70 -6.86 -3.30
N ILE A 29 15.82 -5.92 -2.94
CA ILE A 29 15.73 -4.62 -3.60
C ILE A 29 17.04 -3.84 -3.46
N GLU A 30 17.64 -3.80 -2.27
CA GLU A 30 18.94 -3.14 -2.07
C GLU A 30 20.04 -3.78 -2.89
N ALA A 31 20.09 -5.12 -2.94
CA ALA A 31 21.09 -5.85 -3.72
C ALA A 31 20.99 -5.47 -5.22
N GLU A 32 19.78 -5.46 -5.77
CA GLU A 32 19.55 -5.13 -7.18
C GLU A 32 19.78 -3.64 -7.50
N LEU A 33 19.46 -2.74 -6.58
CA LEU A 33 19.81 -1.32 -6.73
C LEU A 33 21.32 -1.13 -6.78
N ARG A 34 22.09 -1.80 -5.90
CA ARG A 34 23.57 -1.78 -5.94
C ARG A 34 24.11 -2.39 -7.23
N ALA A 35 23.53 -3.50 -7.71
CA ALA A 35 23.89 -4.10 -9.00
C ALA A 35 23.63 -3.15 -10.18
N ALA A 36 22.59 -2.30 -10.09
CA ALA A 36 22.31 -1.24 -11.05
C ALA A 36 23.16 0.03 -10.88
N ASN A 37 24.24 -0.02 -10.08
CA ASN A 37 25.09 1.13 -9.74
C ASN A 37 24.36 2.30 -9.08
N ILE A 38 23.36 2.01 -8.25
CA ILE A 38 22.63 2.95 -7.41
C ILE A 38 23.12 2.76 -5.97
N ALA A 39 23.18 3.84 -5.18
CA ALA A 39 23.55 3.80 -3.77
C ALA A 39 22.29 3.85 -2.89
N PRO A 40 21.67 2.68 -2.53
CA PRO A 40 20.54 2.66 -1.64
C PRO A 40 20.99 2.82 -0.18
N THR A 41 20.14 3.45 0.62
CA THR A 41 20.30 3.57 2.06
C THR A 41 18.93 3.42 2.71
N ARG A 42 18.78 2.51 3.69
CA ARG A 42 17.60 2.49 4.55
C ARG A 42 17.62 3.71 5.44
N ALA A 43 16.52 4.40 5.51
CA ALA A 43 16.38 5.60 6.31
C ALA A 43 15.06 5.58 7.08
N VAL A 44 15.18 5.60 8.41
CA VAL A 44 14.01 5.64 9.29
C VAL A 44 13.39 7.02 9.19
N TRP A 45 12.11 7.11 8.83
CA TRP A 45 11.46 8.37 8.50
C TRP A 45 11.43 9.38 9.65
N HIS A 46 11.44 8.93 10.89
CA HIS A 46 11.41 9.77 12.08
C HIS A 46 12.78 9.91 12.79
N ASP A 47 13.87 9.42 12.20
CA ASP A 47 15.21 9.60 12.75
C ASP A 47 15.73 11.02 12.42
N PRO A 48 15.94 11.89 13.45
CA PRO A 48 16.38 13.26 13.23
C PRO A 48 17.83 13.36 12.75
N SER A 49 18.59 12.27 12.77
CA SER A 49 19.98 12.26 12.29
C SER A 49 20.10 12.09 10.77
N VAL A 50 19.00 11.75 10.09
CA VAL A 50 19.00 11.54 8.64
C VAL A 50 19.07 12.86 7.89
N ASP A 51 20.14 13.04 7.11
CA ASP A 51 20.26 14.14 6.16
C ASP A 51 19.50 13.81 4.86
N TRP A 52 18.25 14.23 4.80
CA TRP A 52 17.37 13.99 3.64
C TRP A 52 17.86 14.64 2.37
N ASP A 53 18.60 15.74 2.44
CA ASP A 53 19.13 16.45 1.27
C ASP A 53 20.29 15.72 0.62
N ALA A 54 20.85 14.74 1.32
CA ALA A 54 21.89 13.88 0.78
C ALA A 54 21.38 12.88 -0.27
N PHE A 55 20.07 12.70 -0.45
CA PHE A 55 19.48 11.74 -1.38
C PHE A 55 18.92 12.41 -2.64
N ASP A 56 19.13 11.77 -3.79
CA ASP A 56 18.55 12.20 -5.05
C ASP A 56 17.08 11.80 -5.17
N LEU A 57 16.72 10.60 -4.67
CA LEU A 57 15.36 10.07 -4.66
C LEU A 57 14.97 9.50 -3.30
N LEU A 58 13.70 9.62 -2.97
CA LEU A 58 13.05 9.13 -1.77
C LEU A 58 11.97 8.10 -2.17
N VAL A 59 12.13 6.86 -1.72
CA VAL A 59 11.22 5.75 -2.01
C VAL A 59 10.65 5.23 -0.70
N VAL A 60 9.36 5.44 -0.48
CA VAL A 60 8.69 4.91 0.71
C VAL A 60 8.53 3.41 0.55
N ARG A 61 8.98 2.63 1.54
CA ARG A 61 8.94 1.17 1.51
C ARG A 61 8.08 0.57 2.61
N CYS A 62 8.49 0.72 3.85
CA CYS A 62 7.86 0.06 4.99
C CYS A 62 7.85 0.98 6.23
N PRO A 63 7.22 2.16 6.16
CA PRO A 63 7.10 3.07 7.29
C PRO A 63 5.91 2.69 8.19
N TRP A 64 5.64 1.41 8.42
CA TRP A 64 4.33 0.89 8.88
C TRP A 64 3.84 1.43 10.23
N ASP A 65 4.73 1.99 11.05
CA ASP A 65 4.38 2.75 12.26
C ASP A 65 3.65 4.08 11.95
N TYR A 66 3.62 4.54 10.69
CA TYR A 66 2.85 5.71 10.29
C TYR A 66 1.37 5.57 10.66
N SER A 67 0.86 4.35 10.66
CA SER A 67 -0.55 4.07 10.98
C SER A 67 -0.93 4.45 12.42
N GLU A 68 0.05 4.50 13.33
CA GLU A 68 -0.10 4.97 14.70
C GLU A 68 0.20 6.47 14.84
N ARG A 69 1.01 7.01 13.95
CA ARG A 69 1.53 8.38 13.98
C ARG A 69 1.29 9.14 12.66
N PRO A 70 0.06 9.09 12.07
CA PRO A 70 -0.18 9.58 10.71
C PRO A 70 0.09 11.09 10.56
N ARG A 71 -0.18 11.88 11.60
CA ARG A 71 0.09 13.33 11.56
C ARG A 71 1.60 13.63 11.53
N GLU A 72 2.40 12.89 12.29
CA GLU A 72 3.85 13.05 12.30
C GLU A 72 4.46 12.62 10.97
N PHE A 73 4.00 11.49 10.42
CA PHE A 73 4.43 11.01 9.10
C PHE A 73 4.15 12.04 8.00
N LEU A 74 2.94 12.62 7.99
CA LEU A 74 2.58 13.66 7.03
C LEU A 74 3.42 14.94 7.23
N ALA A 75 3.65 15.37 8.47
CA ALA A 75 4.48 16.54 8.76
C ALA A 75 5.94 16.32 8.34
N TRP A 76 6.50 15.12 8.60
CA TRP A 76 7.82 14.75 8.12
C TRP A 76 7.89 14.80 6.59
N MET A 77 6.92 14.18 5.92
CA MET A 77 6.86 14.17 4.46
C MET A 77 6.82 15.59 3.88
N ASP A 78 6.05 16.49 4.48
CA ASP A 78 5.99 17.91 4.06
C ASP A 78 7.35 18.62 4.27
N ALA A 79 8.05 18.31 5.34
CA ALA A 79 9.34 18.91 5.67
C ALA A 79 10.47 18.50 4.69
N VAL A 80 10.41 17.26 4.17
CA VAL A 80 11.46 16.71 3.29
C VAL A 80 11.06 16.68 1.81
N ALA A 81 9.80 17.05 1.49
CA ALA A 81 9.30 17.05 0.13
C ALA A 81 9.99 18.13 -0.71
N ALA A 82 10.61 17.67 -1.79
CA ALA A 82 11.09 18.54 -2.86
C ALA A 82 10.58 18.02 -4.20
N PRO A 83 10.28 18.89 -5.18
CA PRO A 83 9.70 18.47 -6.45
C PRO A 83 10.50 17.36 -7.13
N GLY A 84 9.83 16.24 -7.44
CA GLY A 84 10.41 15.12 -8.19
C GLY A 84 11.28 14.16 -7.39
N ARG A 85 11.51 14.40 -6.09
CA ARG A 85 12.36 13.51 -5.26
C ARG A 85 11.59 12.31 -4.72
N PHE A 86 10.32 12.48 -4.35
CA PHE A 86 9.50 11.36 -3.89
C PHE A 86 9.00 10.50 -5.06
N LEU A 87 9.16 9.21 -4.92
CA LEU A 87 8.57 8.17 -5.76
C LEU A 87 7.79 7.20 -4.86
N ASN A 88 6.48 7.16 -4.80
CA ASN A 88 5.47 7.98 -5.45
C ASN A 88 5.32 9.38 -4.80
N PRO A 89 4.69 10.36 -5.50
CA PRO A 89 4.58 11.73 -5.01
C PRO A 89 3.78 11.88 -3.70
N PRO A 90 4.11 12.88 -2.84
CA PRO A 90 3.44 13.11 -1.55
C PRO A 90 1.92 13.24 -1.62
N ASP A 91 1.38 13.88 -2.66
CA ASP A 91 -0.07 14.03 -2.82
C ASP A 91 -0.78 12.69 -3.02
N VAL A 92 -0.12 11.74 -3.71
CA VAL A 92 -0.64 10.38 -3.88
C VAL A 92 -0.58 9.63 -2.56
N ILE A 93 0.52 9.74 -1.82
CA ILE A 93 0.67 9.11 -0.49
C ILE A 93 -0.42 9.63 0.45
N ARG A 94 -0.62 10.94 0.52
CA ARG A 94 -1.63 11.59 1.34
C ARG A 94 -3.04 11.13 1.01
N TRP A 95 -3.35 11.01 -0.29
CA TRP A 95 -4.64 10.51 -0.76
C TRP A 95 -4.84 9.03 -0.43
N ASN A 96 -3.81 8.21 -0.61
CA ASN A 96 -3.89 6.76 -0.43
C ASN A 96 -3.81 6.32 1.04
N LEU A 97 -3.25 7.16 1.93
CA LEU A 97 -3.11 6.86 3.36
C LEU A 97 -4.44 6.56 4.05
N ASP A 98 -5.53 7.22 3.64
CA ASP A 98 -6.88 6.96 4.13
C ASP A 98 -7.67 6.14 3.11
N LYS A 99 -8.13 4.94 3.49
CA LYS A 99 -8.82 3.97 2.62
C LYS A 99 -10.15 4.47 2.06
N THR A 100 -10.59 5.69 2.41
CA THR A 100 -11.75 6.36 1.78
C THR A 100 -11.55 6.58 0.28
N TYR A 101 -10.32 6.55 -0.24
CA TYR A 101 -10.03 6.56 -1.68
C TYR A 101 -10.77 5.47 -2.46
N LEU A 102 -11.11 4.34 -1.81
CA LEU A 102 -11.90 3.28 -2.43
C LEU A 102 -13.27 3.77 -2.91
N LEU A 103 -13.89 4.69 -2.18
CA LEU A 103 -15.19 5.26 -2.58
C LEU A 103 -15.06 6.14 -3.83
N GLU A 104 -13.96 6.88 -3.97
CA GLU A 104 -13.65 7.65 -5.16
C GLU A 104 -13.41 6.74 -6.38
N LEU A 105 -12.66 5.63 -6.19
CA LEU A 105 -12.45 4.64 -7.26
C LEU A 105 -13.77 3.96 -7.67
N ARG A 106 -14.65 3.66 -6.71
CA ARG A 106 -16.01 3.16 -7.00
C ARG A 106 -16.80 4.15 -7.88
N ASP A 107 -16.74 5.43 -7.55
CA ASP A 107 -17.48 6.47 -8.27
C ASP A 107 -16.92 6.67 -9.70
N LEU A 108 -15.68 6.23 -9.94
CA LEU A 108 -15.06 6.09 -11.27
C LEU A 108 -15.37 4.75 -11.96
N GLY A 109 -16.24 3.93 -11.37
CA GLY A 109 -16.71 2.68 -11.96
C GLY A 109 -15.86 1.45 -11.65
N VAL A 110 -14.88 1.54 -10.73
CA VAL A 110 -14.13 0.36 -10.27
C VAL A 110 -15.00 -0.46 -9.33
N PRO A 111 -15.27 -1.75 -9.62
CA PRO A 111 -15.97 -2.64 -8.69
C PRO A 111 -15.17 -2.86 -7.41
N ILE A 112 -15.59 -2.27 -6.31
CA ILE A 112 -14.96 -2.45 -4.98
C ILE A 112 -15.76 -3.42 -4.12
N VAL A 113 -15.15 -3.98 -3.06
CA VAL A 113 -15.88 -4.61 -1.96
C VAL A 113 -16.84 -3.56 -1.37
N PRO A 114 -18.14 -3.86 -1.17
CA PRO A 114 -19.06 -2.91 -0.59
C PRO A 114 -18.52 -2.31 0.70
N THR A 115 -18.40 -0.99 0.76
CA THR A 115 -17.70 -0.29 1.84
C THR A 115 -18.57 0.81 2.40
N ARG A 116 -18.68 0.87 3.74
CA ARG A 116 -19.26 1.97 4.49
C ARG A 116 -18.22 2.59 5.39
N VAL A 117 -18.10 3.90 5.36
CA VAL A 117 -17.26 4.67 6.28
C VAL A 117 -18.16 5.32 7.32
N CYS A 118 -17.83 5.15 8.59
CA CYS A 118 -18.63 5.54 9.74
C CYS A 118 -17.82 6.43 10.67
N HIS A 119 -18.44 7.50 11.17
CA HIS A 119 -17.83 8.47 12.06
C HIS A 119 -18.45 8.48 13.45
N THR A 120 -19.50 7.70 13.66
CA THR A 120 -20.20 7.57 14.94
C THR A 120 -20.55 6.11 15.24
N PRO A 121 -20.67 5.72 16.53
CA PRO A 121 -21.11 4.37 16.89
C PRO A 121 -22.46 3.97 16.29
N ALA A 122 -23.39 4.93 16.18
CA ALA A 122 -24.72 4.69 15.60
C ALA A 122 -24.61 4.33 14.10
N GLU A 123 -23.76 5.02 13.35
CA GLU A 123 -23.50 4.70 11.93
C GLU A 123 -22.86 3.32 11.79
N VAL A 124 -21.93 2.95 12.68
CA VAL A 124 -21.29 1.63 12.67
C VAL A 124 -22.33 0.54 12.85
N LEU A 125 -23.20 0.63 13.86
CA LEU A 125 -24.25 -0.36 14.12
C LEU A 125 -25.24 -0.46 12.93
N ALA A 126 -25.59 0.66 12.31
CA ALA A 126 -26.45 0.65 11.13
C ALA A 126 -25.76 0.00 9.93
N ALA A 127 -24.48 0.32 9.70
CA ALA A 127 -23.68 -0.27 8.63
C ALA A 127 -23.45 -1.77 8.81
N ALA A 128 -23.15 -2.22 10.04
CA ALA A 128 -22.95 -3.63 10.39
C ALA A 128 -24.21 -4.46 10.06
N ARG A 129 -25.38 -4.01 10.49
CA ARG A 129 -26.67 -4.68 10.17
C ARG A 129 -26.96 -4.75 8.68
N ALA A 130 -26.55 -3.73 7.92
CA ALA A 130 -26.80 -3.68 6.48
C ALA A 130 -25.78 -4.46 5.66
N ALA A 131 -24.58 -4.73 6.19
CA ALA A 131 -23.49 -5.38 5.46
C ALA A 131 -23.64 -6.91 5.34
N GLY A 132 -24.41 -7.53 6.24
CA GLY A 132 -24.68 -8.98 6.23
C GLY A 132 -24.36 -9.65 7.56
N PRO A 133 -24.43 -11.00 7.61
CA PRO A 133 -24.26 -11.74 8.86
C PRO A 133 -22.83 -11.66 9.40
N THR A 134 -21.84 -11.70 8.52
CA THR A 134 -20.42 -11.63 8.89
C THR A 134 -19.80 -10.43 8.20
N ILE A 135 -19.09 -9.62 8.96
CA ILE A 135 -18.51 -8.34 8.54
C ILE A 135 -17.03 -8.24 8.90
N VAL A 136 -16.33 -7.37 8.21
CA VAL A 136 -15.00 -6.90 8.59
C VAL A 136 -15.11 -5.46 9.09
N VAL A 137 -14.62 -5.24 10.30
CA VAL A 137 -14.49 -3.92 10.94
C VAL A 137 -13.04 -3.53 10.94
N LYS A 138 -12.69 -2.36 10.42
CA LYS A 138 -11.30 -1.87 10.38
C LYS A 138 -11.25 -0.35 10.37
N PRO A 139 -10.14 0.29 10.80
CA PRO A 139 -9.95 1.73 10.64
C PRO A 139 -9.69 2.08 9.18
N THR A 140 -10.01 3.31 8.78
CA THR A 140 -9.68 3.82 7.43
C THR A 140 -8.18 4.06 7.25
N VAL A 141 -7.44 4.28 8.35
CA VAL A 141 -5.97 4.44 8.38
C VAL A 141 -5.36 3.33 9.22
N SER A 142 -4.74 2.35 8.58
CA SER A 142 -4.10 1.21 9.25
C SER A 142 -3.11 0.50 8.34
N ALA A 143 -2.13 -0.19 8.94
CA ALA A 143 -1.21 -1.12 8.31
C ALA A 143 -1.23 -2.45 9.07
N GLY A 144 -0.86 -3.57 8.42
CA GLY A 144 -0.71 -4.89 9.05
C GLY A 144 -1.98 -5.41 9.75
N SER A 145 -3.17 -5.10 9.22
CA SER A 145 -4.47 -5.49 9.81
C SER A 145 -4.68 -5.06 11.27
N LYS A 146 -3.96 -4.03 11.73
CA LYS A 146 -4.12 -3.50 13.09
C LYS A 146 -5.53 -2.97 13.28
N ASP A 147 -6.14 -3.30 14.44
CA ASP A 147 -7.52 -2.95 14.79
C ASP A 147 -8.55 -3.42 13.74
N THR A 148 -8.25 -4.54 13.10
CA THR A 148 -9.13 -5.17 12.11
C THR A 148 -9.66 -6.48 12.67
N ALA A 149 -10.98 -6.71 12.53
CA ALA A 149 -11.60 -7.95 12.98
C ALA A 149 -12.69 -8.41 12.02
N MET A 150 -12.82 -9.72 11.83
CA MET A 150 -13.95 -10.38 11.18
C MET A 150 -14.90 -10.86 12.27
N LEU A 151 -16.13 -10.35 12.29
CA LEU A 151 -17.10 -10.52 13.37
C LEU A 151 -18.50 -10.84 12.80
N ASP A 152 -19.34 -11.45 13.61
CA ASP A 152 -20.77 -11.43 13.31
C ASP A 152 -21.31 -9.99 13.44
N GLY A 153 -22.24 -9.62 12.59
CA GLY A 153 -22.71 -8.22 12.50
C GLY A 153 -23.47 -7.71 13.73
N ASP A 154 -23.89 -8.61 14.64
CA ASP A 154 -24.54 -8.32 15.91
C ASP A 154 -23.63 -8.61 17.13
N ASP A 155 -22.36 -8.98 16.90
CA ASP A 155 -21.38 -9.20 17.96
C ASP A 155 -21.13 -7.89 18.75
N PRO A 156 -21.22 -7.89 20.09
CA PRO A 156 -20.95 -6.72 20.91
C PRO A 156 -19.52 -6.16 20.73
N VAL A 157 -18.57 -6.97 20.28
CA VAL A 157 -17.19 -6.55 19.98
C VAL A 157 -17.15 -5.52 18.86
N VAL A 158 -18.12 -5.51 17.92
CA VAL A 158 -18.24 -4.51 16.85
C VAL A 158 -18.24 -3.10 17.43
N LEU A 159 -19.04 -2.88 18.47
CA LEU A 159 -19.16 -1.55 19.08
C LEU A 159 -17.89 -1.17 19.84
N SER A 160 -17.34 -2.06 20.64
CA SER A 160 -16.13 -1.77 21.44
C SER A 160 -14.90 -1.49 20.56
N LEU A 161 -14.74 -2.26 19.45
CA LEU A 161 -13.70 -2.01 18.47
C LEU A 161 -13.90 -0.66 17.75
N ALA A 162 -15.16 -0.36 17.38
CA ALA A 162 -15.49 0.90 16.75
C ALA A 162 -15.22 2.11 17.67
N GLU A 163 -15.58 2.01 18.94
CA GLU A 163 -15.31 3.05 19.95
C GLU A 163 -13.81 3.28 20.12
N LYS A 164 -13.00 2.22 20.13
CA LYS A 164 -11.54 2.33 20.15
C LYS A 164 -11.03 3.09 18.92
N ILE A 165 -11.42 2.66 17.71
CA ILE A 165 -10.98 3.28 16.45
C ILE A 165 -11.37 4.76 16.39
N LEU A 166 -12.62 5.09 16.76
CA LEU A 166 -13.10 6.47 16.79
C LEU A 166 -12.38 7.30 17.87
N GLY A 167 -12.07 6.70 19.03
CA GLY A 167 -11.30 7.32 20.10
C GLY A 167 -9.87 7.67 19.68
N ASP A 168 -9.28 6.90 18.77
CA ASP A 168 -7.98 7.18 18.16
C ASP A 168 -8.07 8.26 17.05
N GLY A 169 -9.24 8.86 16.86
CA GLY A 169 -9.48 9.92 15.87
C GLY A 169 -9.55 9.43 14.42
N LYS A 170 -9.78 8.14 14.21
CA LYS A 170 -9.92 7.50 12.89
C LYS A 170 -11.39 7.20 12.58
N ALA A 171 -11.75 7.13 11.30
CA ALA A 171 -13.06 6.63 10.89
C ALA A 171 -13.05 5.09 10.85
N VAL A 172 -14.23 4.49 11.02
CA VAL A 172 -14.44 3.05 10.96
C VAL A 172 -14.93 2.66 9.57
N MET A 173 -14.32 1.65 8.99
CA MET A 173 -14.75 1.03 7.74
C MET A 173 -15.47 -0.29 8.05
N ILE A 174 -16.67 -0.47 7.49
CA ILE A 174 -17.44 -1.71 7.55
C ILE A 174 -17.57 -2.27 6.14
N GLN A 175 -17.21 -3.55 6.01
CA GLN A 175 -17.32 -4.31 4.77
C GLN A 175 -17.99 -5.67 5.06
N PRO A 176 -18.78 -6.27 4.15
CA PRO A 176 -19.16 -7.67 4.29
C PRO A 176 -17.90 -8.55 4.23
N ALA A 177 -17.85 -9.58 5.04
CA ALA A 177 -16.82 -10.61 4.86
C ALA A 177 -17.05 -11.34 3.53
N ILE A 178 -15.96 -11.56 2.78
CA ILE A 178 -16.02 -12.24 1.49
C ILE A 178 -15.66 -13.72 1.70
N PRO A 179 -16.62 -14.65 1.57
CA PRO A 179 -16.39 -16.05 1.92
C PRO A 179 -15.27 -16.72 1.12
N SER A 180 -15.06 -16.32 -0.12
CA SER A 180 -13.99 -16.86 -0.97
C SER A 180 -12.58 -16.57 -0.44
N VAL A 181 -12.38 -15.52 0.37
CA VAL A 181 -11.09 -15.23 0.99
C VAL A 181 -10.61 -16.40 1.87
N ALA A 182 -11.53 -17.02 2.61
CA ALA A 182 -11.19 -18.16 3.47
C ALA A 182 -10.67 -19.40 2.70
N THR A 183 -11.02 -19.54 1.42
CA THR A 183 -10.68 -20.73 0.60
C THR A 183 -9.74 -20.42 -0.55
N ALA A 184 -9.92 -19.27 -1.20
CA ALA A 184 -9.15 -18.84 -2.36
C ALA A 184 -8.13 -17.72 -2.04
N GLY A 185 -8.23 -17.10 -0.86
CA GLY A 185 -7.39 -15.96 -0.50
C GLY A 185 -7.67 -14.72 -1.34
N GLU A 186 -6.70 -13.82 -1.36
CA GLU A 186 -6.68 -12.59 -2.15
C GLU A 186 -5.65 -12.70 -3.28
N THR A 187 -5.87 -11.97 -4.36
CA THR A 187 -4.86 -11.82 -5.42
C THR A 187 -4.27 -10.42 -5.34
N ALA A 188 -2.98 -10.33 -5.09
CA ALA A 188 -2.23 -9.09 -5.13
C ALA A 188 -1.48 -8.98 -6.46
N SER A 189 -1.72 -7.90 -7.22
CA SER A 189 -1.04 -7.59 -8.48
C SER A 189 -0.10 -6.42 -8.28
N ILE A 190 1.19 -6.64 -8.51
CA ILE A 190 2.27 -5.69 -8.28
C ILE A 190 2.66 -5.03 -9.60
N TYR A 191 2.63 -3.71 -9.64
CA TYR A 191 2.97 -2.88 -10.78
C TYR A 191 4.25 -2.09 -10.50
N PHE A 192 5.15 -2.03 -11.49
CA PHE A 192 6.30 -1.13 -11.49
C PHE A 192 6.24 -0.23 -12.73
N ASP A 193 6.40 1.08 -12.51
CA ASP A 193 6.31 2.11 -13.56
C ASP A 193 5.00 2.02 -14.37
N GLY A 194 3.91 1.63 -13.68
CA GLY A 194 2.59 1.47 -14.27
C GLY A 194 2.39 0.19 -15.10
N VAL A 195 3.37 -0.71 -15.12
CA VAL A 195 3.33 -2.00 -15.84
C VAL A 195 3.24 -3.15 -14.84
N LEU A 196 2.35 -4.11 -15.08
CA LEU A 196 2.23 -5.32 -14.25
C LEU A 196 3.57 -6.08 -14.26
N SER A 197 4.12 -6.26 -13.06
CA SER A 197 5.35 -7.04 -12.85
C SER A 197 5.05 -8.51 -12.59
N HIS A 198 4.17 -8.77 -11.64
CA HIS A 198 3.79 -10.12 -11.21
C HIS A 198 2.55 -10.06 -10.32
N SER A 199 2.01 -11.22 -10.01
CA SER A 199 0.92 -11.37 -9.04
C SER A 199 1.20 -12.50 -8.07
N VAL A 200 0.69 -12.34 -6.85
CA VAL A 200 0.76 -13.37 -5.80
C VAL A 200 -0.64 -13.64 -5.25
N ARG A 201 -0.79 -14.83 -4.71
CA ARG A 201 -1.94 -15.22 -3.88
C ARG A 201 -1.55 -15.03 -2.43
N LYS A 202 -2.41 -14.31 -1.69
CA LYS A 202 -2.31 -14.09 -0.25
C LYS A 202 -3.35 -14.96 0.44
N GLY A 203 -2.93 -15.77 1.41
CA GLY A 203 -3.82 -16.59 2.22
C GLY A 203 -4.70 -15.77 3.16
N PRO A 204 -5.75 -16.39 3.74
CA PRO A 204 -6.58 -15.72 4.75
C PRO A 204 -5.78 -15.46 6.03
N ILE A 205 -5.95 -14.28 6.60
CA ILE A 205 -5.27 -13.88 7.85
C ILE A 205 -6.24 -13.68 9.03
N LEU A 206 -7.52 -13.42 8.77
CA LEU A 206 -8.51 -13.15 9.82
C LEU A 206 -9.34 -14.39 10.14
N GLU A 207 -9.61 -14.60 11.44
CA GLU A 207 -10.58 -15.59 11.94
C GLU A 207 -11.89 -14.91 12.35
N LEU A 208 -12.99 -15.65 12.25
CA LEU A 208 -14.28 -15.22 12.78
C LEU A 208 -14.20 -15.12 14.32
N GLY A 209 -14.72 -14.03 14.88
CA GLY A 209 -14.63 -13.70 16.30
C GLY A 209 -13.47 -12.79 16.66
N GLY A 210 -12.68 -12.38 15.64
CA GLY A 210 -11.54 -11.49 15.78
C GLY A 210 -10.22 -12.22 16.00
N GLY A 211 -9.13 -11.56 15.62
CA GLY A 211 -7.79 -12.14 15.67
C GLY A 211 -7.34 -12.75 14.33
N PHE A 212 -6.18 -13.40 14.38
CA PHE A 212 -5.54 -13.98 13.21
C PHE A 212 -5.67 -15.49 13.19
N VAL A 213 -5.72 -16.08 11.99
CA VAL A 213 -5.67 -17.52 11.77
C VAL A 213 -4.41 -18.09 12.45
N GLY A 214 -4.60 -19.07 13.36
CA GLY A 214 -3.51 -19.65 14.14
C GLY A 214 -2.95 -18.73 15.25
N GLY A 215 -3.65 -17.64 15.60
CA GLY A 215 -3.31 -16.77 16.73
C GLY A 215 -2.16 -15.79 16.50
N ALA A 216 -1.58 -15.77 15.31
CA ALA A 216 -0.52 -14.85 14.95
C ALA A 216 -0.72 -14.32 13.52
N TYR A 217 -0.25 -13.08 13.26
CA TYR A 217 -0.20 -12.59 11.90
C TYR A 217 0.80 -13.41 11.07
N THR A 218 0.27 -14.23 10.18
CA THR A 218 1.08 -15.02 9.25
C THR A 218 0.39 -15.04 7.89
N GLU A 219 1.04 -14.53 6.88
CA GLU A 219 0.49 -14.45 5.54
C GLU A 219 1.14 -15.50 4.64
N ALA A 220 0.35 -16.47 4.17
CA ALA A 220 0.81 -17.47 3.22
C ALA A 220 0.84 -16.86 1.81
N ILE A 221 2.03 -16.62 1.27
CA ILE A 221 2.22 -16.00 -0.03
C ILE A 221 2.71 -17.03 -1.05
N SER A 222 2.13 -17.04 -2.24
CA SER A 222 2.57 -17.87 -3.37
C SER A 222 2.42 -17.15 -4.70
N ALA A 223 3.33 -17.42 -5.63
CA ALA A 223 3.20 -16.90 -7.00
C ALA A 223 1.89 -17.38 -7.64
N THR A 224 1.24 -16.52 -8.41
CA THR A 224 0.01 -16.86 -9.12
C THR A 224 -0.09 -16.16 -10.48
N THR A 225 -0.86 -16.78 -11.38
CA THR A 225 -1.35 -16.09 -12.58
C THR A 225 -2.84 -15.81 -12.38
N PRO A 226 -3.25 -14.56 -12.25
CA PRO A 226 -4.64 -14.23 -11.98
C PRO A 226 -5.55 -14.64 -13.15
N PRO A 227 -6.80 -15.05 -12.86
CA PRO A 227 -7.81 -15.22 -13.89
C PRO A 227 -7.97 -13.94 -14.75
N PRO A 228 -8.34 -14.05 -16.03
CA PRO A 228 -8.45 -12.88 -16.91
C PRO A 228 -9.34 -11.75 -16.38
N ALA A 229 -10.45 -12.08 -15.72
CA ALA A 229 -11.33 -11.09 -15.11
C ALA A 229 -10.69 -10.34 -13.93
N VAL A 230 -9.86 -11.03 -13.13
CA VAL A 230 -9.12 -10.44 -12.01
C VAL A 230 -8.02 -9.53 -12.55
N ALA A 231 -7.26 -9.98 -13.56
CA ALA A 231 -6.25 -9.16 -14.21
C ALA A 231 -6.86 -7.89 -14.84
N ALA A 232 -7.99 -8.03 -15.55
CA ALA A 232 -8.69 -6.90 -16.16
C ALA A 232 -9.16 -5.87 -15.10
N LEU A 233 -9.62 -6.32 -13.94
CA LEU A 233 -10.00 -5.41 -12.84
C LEU A 233 -8.78 -4.72 -12.23
N ALA A 234 -7.63 -5.41 -12.10
CA ALA A 234 -6.40 -4.77 -11.64
C ALA A 234 -5.98 -3.63 -12.58
N ASP A 235 -6.01 -3.87 -13.89
CA ASP A 235 -5.70 -2.84 -14.91
C ASP A 235 -6.71 -1.70 -14.90
N GLN A 236 -8.02 -1.99 -14.69
CA GLN A 236 -9.06 -0.98 -14.53
C GLN A 236 -8.81 -0.11 -13.30
N ALA A 237 -8.45 -0.70 -12.16
CA ALA A 237 -8.11 0.04 -10.94
C ALA A 237 -6.90 0.95 -11.16
N MET A 238 -5.83 0.43 -11.79
CA MET A 238 -4.65 1.24 -12.14
C MET A 238 -4.99 2.38 -13.11
N ALA A 239 -5.88 2.17 -14.07
CA ALA A 239 -6.34 3.22 -14.98
C ALA A 239 -7.13 4.32 -14.23
N ALA A 240 -8.00 3.95 -13.30
CA ALA A 240 -8.74 4.90 -12.46
C ALA A 240 -7.80 5.68 -11.53
N ILE A 241 -6.83 5.02 -10.88
CA ILE A 241 -5.80 5.67 -10.07
C ILE A 241 -5.02 6.71 -10.89
N ARG A 242 -4.58 6.36 -12.10
CA ARG A 242 -3.90 7.30 -13.00
C ARG A 242 -4.78 8.49 -13.36
N ALA A 243 -6.08 8.26 -13.58
CA ALA A 243 -7.03 9.34 -13.87
C ALA A 243 -7.16 10.30 -12.68
N VAL A 244 -7.25 9.80 -11.44
CA VAL A 244 -7.23 10.63 -10.22
C VAL A 244 -5.92 11.40 -10.12
N CYS A 245 -4.77 10.74 -10.28
CA CYS A 245 -3.46 11.39 -10.23
C CYS A 245 -3.34 12.55 -11.22
N ALA A 246 -3.79 12.34 -12.45
CA ALA A 246 -3.76 13.36 -13.50
C ALA A 246 -4.73 14.52 -13.24
N ALA A 247 -5.95 14.21 -12.84
CA ALA A 247 -7.01 15.21 -12.69
C ALA A 247 -6.85 16.04 -11.40
N ARG A 248 -6.49 15.38 -10.28
CA ARG A 248 -6.47 16.00 -8.96
C ARG A 248 -5.11 16.57 -8.57
N PHE A 249 -4.02 15.90 -8.98
CA PHE A 249 -2.68 16.24 -8.55
C PHE A 249 -1.76 16.70 -9.69
N ALA A 250 -2.28 16.76 -10.92
CA ALA A 250 -1.51 17.07 -12.14
C ALA A 250 -0.32 16.12 -12.40
N ILE A 251 -0.36 14.90 -11.82
CA ILE A 251 0.67 13.87 -11.98
C ILE A 251 0.31 13.03 -13.19
N ARG A 252 1.13 13.10 -14.25
CA ARG A 252 0.95 12.38 -15.52
C ARG A 252 1.90 11.20 -15.67
N GLU A 253 3.03 11.24 -14.96
CA GLU A 253 3.99 10.14 -14.93
C GLU A 253 3.37 8.92 -14.23
N PRO A 254 3.67 7.70 -14.68
CA PRO A 254 3.26 6.50 -13.96
C PRO A 254 3.79 6.51 -12.53
N LEU A 255 3.04 5.93 -11.61
CA LEU A 255 3.55 5.66 -10.26
C LEU A 255 4.70 4.65 -10.36
N LEU A 256 5.76 4.83 -9.56
CA LEU A 256 6.90 3.92 -9.56
C LEU A 256 6.46 2.50 -9.21
N TYR A 257 5.54 2.38 -8.27
CA TYR A 257 4.99 1.10 -7.82
C TYR A 257 3.54 1.25 -7.36
N ALA A 258 2.83 0.14 -7.40
CA ALA A 258 1.52 -0.03 -6.81
C ALA A 258 1.27 -1.52 -6.54
N ARG A 259 0.47 -1.84 -5.52
CA ARG A 259 -0.11 -3.16 -5.30
C ARG A 259 -1.63 -3.03 -5.32
N ILE A 260 -2.29 -3.88 -6.09
CA ILE A 260 -3.74 -3.92 -6.26
C ILE A 260 -4.22 -5.26 -5.71
N ASP A 261 -4.92 -5.22 -4.58
CA ASP A 261 -5.41 -6.40 -3.87
C ASP A 261 -6.88 -6.64 -4.23
N LEU A 262 -7.17 -7.83 -4.73
CA LEU A 262 -8.44 -8.22 -5.34
C LEU A 262 -8.97 -9.48 -4.72
N VAL A 263 -10.29 -9.56 -4.59
CA VAL A 263 -11.01 -10.74 -4.13
C VAL A 263 -12.00 -11.20 -5.18
N GLU A 264 -12.17 -12.52 -5.32
CA GLU A 264 -13.17 -13.09 -6.20
C GLU A 264 -14.51 -13.21 -5.46
N THR A 265 -15.61 -12.89 -6.12
CA THR A 265 -16.95 -13.04 -5.60
C THR A 265 -17.84 -13.72 -6.64
N PRO A 266 -19.00 -14.30 -6.28
CA PRO A 266 -19.95 -14.85 -7.25
C PRO A 266 -20.42 -13.83 -8.30
N ALA A 267 -20.38 -12.53 -7.96
CA ALA A 267 -20.73 -11.44 -8.87
C ALA A 267 -19.53 -10.88 -9.67
N GLY A 268 -18.39 -11.59 -9.68
CA GLY A 268 -17.15 -11.17 -10.30
C GLY A 268 -16.14 -10.61 -9.29
N PRO A 269 -14.91 -10.31 -9.74
CA PRO A 269 -13.86 -9.81 -8.86
C PRO A 269 -14.19 -8.41 -8.33
N LYS A 270 -13.63 -8.10 -7.15
CA LYS A 270 -13.78 -6.81 -6.47
C LYS A 270 -12.41 -6.32 -6.01
N LEU A 271 -12.20 -5.01 -6.10
CA LEU A 271 -11.06 -4.36 -5.48
C LEU A 271 -11.26 -4.34 -3.96
N LEU A 272 -10.30 -4.89 -3.23
CA LEU A 272 -10.27 -4.85 -1.77
C LEU A 272 -9.46 -3.66 -1.27
N GLU A 273 -8.27 -3.45 -1.86
CA GLU A 273 -7.33 -2.41 -1.48
C GLU A 273 -6.39 -2.05 -2.65
N ALA A 274 -5.86 -0.83 -2.63
CA ALA A 274 -4.76 -0.40 -3.48
C ALA A 274 -3.69 0.27 -2.60
N GLU A 275 -2.49 -0.28 -2.56
CA GLU A 275 -1.38 0.27 -1.80
C GLU A 275 -0.40 0.97 -2.74
N LEU A 276 -0.25 2.28 -2.55
CA LEU A 276 0.53 3.12 -3.46
C LEU A 276 1.78 3.71 -2.81
N PHE A 277 2.07 3.40 -1.53
CA PHE A 277 3.27 3.93 -0.88
C PHE A 277 4.00 2.96 0.06
N GLU A 278 3.35 1.90 0.55
CA GLU A 278 3.93 1.00 1.55
C GLU A 278 3.80 -0.51 1.24
N PRO A 279 3.49 -0.95 0.01
CA PRO A 279 3.23 -2.36 -0.22
C PRO A 279 4.49 -3.22 -0.09
N SER A 280 4.34 -4.43 0.49
CA SER A 280 5.28 -5.51 0.19
C SER A 280 5.16 -5.88 -1.28
N TYR A 281 6.29 -6.02 -1.97
CA TYR A 281 6.31 -6.38 -3.40
C TYR A 281 6.38 -7.88 -3.62
N PHE A 282 6.65 -8.66 -2.56
CA PHE A 282 6.77 -10.11 -2.63
C PHE A 282 7.78 -10.57 -3.70
N VAL A 283 8.94 -9.91 -3.77
CA VAL A 283 9.95 -10.15 -4.82
C VAL A 283 10.49 -11.57 -4.80
N GLY A 284 10.56 -12.21 -3.64
CA GLY A 284 10.96 -13.61 -3.49
C GLY A 284 10.02 -14.59 -4.19
N GLN A 285 8.77 -14.20 -4.51
CA GLN A 285 7.81 -15.02 -5.25
C GLN A 285 7.90 -14.84 -6.78
N ALA A 286 8.69 -13.87 -7.25
CA ALA A 286 8.77 -13.53 -8.65
C ALA A 286 10.21 -13.20 -9.09
N PRO A 287 11.03 -14.22 -9.41
CA PRO A 287 12.43 -14.03 -9.78
C PRO A 287 12.64 -12.92 -10.81
N GLY A 288 13.59 -12.03 -10.55
CA GLY A 288 13.91 -10.87 -11.36
C GLY A 288 12.99 -9.66 -11.17
N SER A 289 12.00 -9.70 -10.27
CA SER A 289 11.12 -8.55 -9.99
C SER A 289 11.88 -7.42 -9.30
N ALA A 290 12.79 -7.72 -8.36
CA ALA A 290 13.65 -6.72 -7.74
C ALA A 290 14.54 -6.01 -8.78
N ALA A 291 15.09 -6.74 -9.76
CA ALA A 291 15.87 -6.16 -10.85
C ALA A 291 15.00 -5.26 -11.76
N ARG A 292 13.74 -5.65 -12.03
CA ARG A 292 12.79 -4.78 -12.74
C ARG A 292 12.54 -3.49 -11.99
N PHE A 293 12.31 -3.57 -10.67
CA PHE A 293 12.14 -2.39 -9.83
C PHE A 293 13.39 -1.49 -9.87
N ALA A 294 14.59 -2.04 -9.68
CA ALA A 294 15.85 -1.30 -9.75
C ALA A 294 16.04 -0.60 -11.10
N SER A 295 15.65 -1.26 -12.20
CA SER A 295 15.67 -0.67 -13.54
C SER A 295 14.72 0.52 -13.68
N CYS A 296 13.55 0.49 -13.01
CA CYS A 296 12.62 1.62 -12.98
C CYS A 296 13.23 2.81 -12.21
N VAL A 297 13.85 2.55 -11.05
CA VAL A 297 14.54 3.59 -10.26
C VAL A 297 15.69 4.21 -11.06
N ALA A 298 16.49 3.39 -11.77
CA ALA A 298 17.57 3.88 -12.61
C ALA A 298 17.08 4.87 -13.70
N ARG A 299 15.96 4.54 -14.36
CA ARG A 299 15.33 5.45 -15.34
C ARG A 299 14.91 6.78 -14.73
N ARG A 300 14.35 6.76 -13.51
CA ARG A 300 13.95 7.98 -12.79
C ARG A 300 15.16 8.86 -12.46
N LEU A 301 16.27 8.27 -12.00
CA LEU A 301 17.51 8.98 -11.74
C LEU A 301 18.08 9.63 -13.01
N ALA A 302 18.08 8.92 -14.14
CA ALA A 302 18.53 9.46 -15.43
C ALA A 302 17.71 10.70 -15.83
N THR A 303 16.38 10.63 -15.72
CA THR A 303 15.49 11.76 -16.05
C THR A 303 15.72 12.97 -15.15
N LEU A 304 16.04 12.79 -13.88
CA LEU A 304 16.40 13.89 -12.97
C LEU A 304 17.69 14.56 -13.38
N GLY A 305 18.72 13.79 -13.75
CA GLY A 305 20.00 14.31 -14.20
C GLY A 305 19.87 15.19 -15.46
N GLU A 306 19.00 14.82 -16.37
CA GLU A 306 18.71 15.59 -17.59
C GLU A 306 18.03 16.95 -17.28
N ARG A 307 17.06 16.95 -16.34
CA ARG A 307 16.34 18.18 -15.91
C ARG A 307 17.27 19.18 -15.23
N THR A 308 18.15 18.72 -14.34
CA THR A 308 19.12 19.59 -13.66
C THR A 308 20.18 20.17 -14.61
N SER A 309 20.55 19.43 -15.66
CA SER A 309 21.49 19.91 -16.69
C SER A 309 20.85 20.96 -17.61
N SER A 310 19.53 20.91 -17.83
CA SER A 310 18.80 21.84 -18.72
C SER A 310 18.46 23.17 -18.07
N THR A 311 18.55 23.28 -16.74
CA THR A 311 18.22 24.51 -15.97
C THR A 311 19.44 25.39 -15.74
N ASN A 312 20.63 24.95 -16.11
CA ASN A 312 21.90 25.66 -15.94
C ASN A 312 22.40 26.35 -17.24
N PHE A 313 21.52 26.62 -18.19
CA PHE A 313 21.80 27.38 -19.41
C PHE A 313 20.98 28.66 -19.52
#